data_09d81a21cae7404541b76b171cdce0ae
#
_entry.id   09d81a21cae7404541b76b171cdce0ae
#
_cell.length_a   1.000
_cell.length_b   1.000
_cell.length_c   1.000
_cell.angle_alpha   90.00
_cell.angle_beta   90.00
_cell.angle_gamma   90.00
#
_symmetry.space_group_name_H-M   'P 1'
#
loop_
_entity.id
_entity.type
_entity.pdbx_description
1 polymer ?
#
loop_
_entity_poly.entity_id
_entity_poly.type
_entity_poly.pdbx_seq_one_letter_code
_entity_poly.pdbx_strand_id
1 'polypeptide(L)'
;WSSDVCSSDLEGVASLGGYADVFQRNVMASGVIPQISLIMGPCAGGAVYSPAMTDFIFMVKDSSYMFVTGPEVVKTVTHEEVTAEELGGATTHTAKSGVADLAFENDVEAILMLRRFFNYIPLNNKEKPPVRPSGDPAERLDMSLDTLVPDSPNKPYDMKELIVKVVDDGDFFEIQPDYAKNIVVGFGRLEGQTVDRKSTRLNSSHIPLSR
;
A
#
# COMPACT_ATOMS: atom_id res chain seq x y z
N TRP A 1 21.31 17.79 -6.52
CA TRP A 1 20.19 17.86 -5.58
C TRP A 1 20.79 17.71 -4.19
N SER A 2 21.03 18.83 -3.55
CA SER A 2 21.41 18.78 -2.17
C SER A 2 20.15 18.43 -1.35
N SER A 3 20.33 17.67 -0.31
CA SER A 3 19.33 17.41 0.75
C SER A 3 18.76 18.70 1.37
N ASP A 4 19.13 19.83 0.83
CA ASP A 4 18.97 21.16 1.37
C ASP A 4 17.65 21.82 0.97
N VAL A 5 16.83 21.19 0.13
CA VAL A 5 15.48 21.72 -0.20
C VAL A 5 14.45 21.05 0.72
N CYS A 6 14.74 21.12 1.99
CA CYS A 6 13.75 20.90 3.03
C CYS A 6 13.13 22.25 3.35
N SER A 7 11.83 22.32 3.65
CA SER A 7 11.18 23.58 4.11
C SER A 7 11.92 24.23 5.30
N SER A 8 12.71 23.43 6.03
CA SER A 8 13.61 23.91 7.09
C SER A 8 14.66 24.92 6.62
N ASP A 9 15.08 24.84 5.35
CA ASP A 9 16.10 25.74 4.82
C ASP A 9 15.52 27.12 4.49
N LEU A 10 14.22 27.21 4.27
CA LEU A 10 13.53 28.47 3.98
C LEU A 10 13.15 29.24 5.26
N GLU A 11 12.81 28.54 6.32
CA GLU A 11 12.33 29.11 7.57
C GLU A 11 13.26 28.81 8.77
N GLY A 12 14.34 28.10 8.53
CA GLY A 12 15.30 27.73 9.56
C GLY A 12 14.72 26.82 10.65
N VAL A 13 15.19 26.96 11.87
CA VAL A 13 14.81 26.10 13.00
C VAL A 13 13.31 26.12 13.30
N ALA A 14 12.61 27.20 12.99
CA ALA A 14 11.16 27.31 13.23
C ALA A 14 10.35 26.29 12.41
N SER A 15 10.80 25.95 11.20
CA SER A 15 10.11 24.97 10.37
C SER A 15 10.16 23.55 10.94
N LEU A 16 11.19 23.21 11.69
CA LEU A 16 11.30 21.93 12.42
C LEU A 16 10.19 21.81 13.49
N GLY A 17 9.84 22.93 14.14
CA GLY A 17 8.69 22.99 15.04
C GLY A 17 7.37 22.73 14.31
N GLY A 18 7.23 23.17 13.06
CA GLY A 18 6.05 22.92 12.23
C GLY A 18 5.81 21.43 11.94
N TYR A 19 6.87 20.64 11.82
CA TYR A 19 6.71 19.18 11.68
C TYR A 19 6.06 18.52 12.90
N ALA A 20 6.31 19.03 14.10
CA ALA A 20 5.66 18.51 15.30
C ALA A 20 4.13 18.65 15.23
N ASP A 21 3.62 19.76 14.68
CA ASP A 21 2.19 19.96 14.48
C ASP A 21 1.61 18.99 13.44
N VAL A 22 2.35 18.69 12.38
CA VAL A 22 1.95 17.68 11.37
C VAL A 22 1.88 16.30 12.00
N PHE A 23 2.93 15.91 12.72
CA PHE A 23 2.99 14.60 13.39
C PHE A 23 1.89 14.45 14.44
N GLN A 24 1.62 15.49 15.22
CA GLN A 24 0.52 15.49 16.17
C GLN A 24 -0.82 15.24 15.47
N ARG A 25 -1.06 15.86 14.32
CA ARG A 25 -2.28 15.64 13.55
C ARG A 25 -2.37 14.22 13.00
N ASN A 26 -1.28 13.66 12.48
CA ASN A 26 -1.25 12.26 12.04
C ASN A 26 -1.61 11.32 13.21
N VAL A 27 -1.00 11.52 14.37
CA VAL A 27 -1.28 10.71 15.58
C VAL A 27 -2.73 10.84 16.03
N MET A 28 -3.26 12.05 16.09
CA MET A 28 -4.66 12.30 16.50
C MET A 28 -5.68 11.75 15.50
N ALA A 29 -5.34 11.69 14.21
CA ALA A 29 -6.17 11.17 13.16
C ALA A 29 -6.07 9.63 13.02
N SER A 30 -5.03 9.02 13.56
CA SER A 30 -4.78 7.58 13.48
C SER A 30 -5.93 6.79 14.10
N GLY A 31 -6.48 5.85 13.32
CA GLY A 31 -7.65 5.07 13.71
C GLY A 31 -8.99 5.85 13.73
N VAL A 32 -8.97 7.15 13.39
CA VAL A 32 -10.19 7.98 13.30
C VAL A 32 -10.62 8.17 11.84
N ILE A 33 -9.68 8.55 10.99
CA ILE A 33 -9.86 8.67 9.54
C ILE A 33 -8.74 7.91 8.82
N PRO A 34 -8.98 7.36 7.62
CA PRO A 34 -7.92 6.75 6.84
C PRO A 34 -6.92 7.82 6.39
N GLN A 35 -5.64 7.51 6.53
CA GLN A 35 -4.54 8.36 6.11
C GLN A 35 -3.78 7.66 4.98
N ILE A 36 -3.70 8.30 3.83
CA ILE A 36 -3.05 7.74 2.65
C ILE A 36 -2.00 8.71 2.16
N SER A 37 -0.79 8.23 1.97
CA SER A 37 0.30 8.99 1.37
C SER A 37 0.57 8.52 -0.05
N LEU A 38 0.60 9.45 -0.98
CA LEU A 38 1.00 9.21 -2.37
C LEU A 38 2.30 9.98 -2.63
N ILE A 39 3.39 9.25 -2.78
CA ILE A 39 4.72 9.82 -2.98
C ILE A 39 4.98 9.90 -4.48
N MET A 40 5.05 11.12 -5.00
CA MET A 40 5.19 11.41 -6.43
C MET A 40 6.54 12.07 -6.77
N GLY A 41 7.39 12.25 -5.77
CA GLY A 41 8.71 12.87 -5.89
C GLY A 41 9.61 12.51 -4.71
N PRO A 42 10.78 13.14 -4.58
CA PRO A 42 11.67 12.92 -3.46
C PRO A 42 11.03 13.30 -2.12
N CYS A 43 11.08 12.37 -1.16
CA CYS A 43 10.61 12.57 0.20
C CYS A 43 11.74 12.16 1.16
N ALA A 44 12.47 13.13 1.69
CA ALA A 44 13.70 12.90 2.45
C ALA A 44 13.72 13.65 3.78
N GLY A 45 14.56 13.18 4.71
CA GLY A 45 14.77 13.82 6.00
C GLY A 45 13.49 13.84 6.86
N GLY A 46 13.21 14.97 7.50
CA GLY A 46 12.02 15.15 8.34
C GLY A 46 10.69 14.94 7.62
N ALA A 47 10.65 15.23 6.34
CA ALA A 47 9.44 15.08 5.51
C ALA A 47 8.98 13.61 5.34
N VAL A 48 9.87 12.63 5.52
CA VAL A 48 9.52 11.22 5.34
C VAL A 48 8.74 10.62 6.52
N TYR A 49 8.84 11.23 7.69
CA TYR A 49 8.20 10.69 8.90
C TYR A 49 6.68 10.75 8.85
N SER A 50 6.10 11.85 8.32
CA SER A 50 4.66 11.98 8.20
C SER A 50 4.04 10.88 7.30
N PRO A 51 4.52 10.68 6.05
CA PRO A 51 4.07 9.55 5.24
C PRO A 51 4.25 8.19 5.91
N ALA A 52 5.37 7.97 6.60
CA ALA A 52 5.64 6.71 7.29
C ALA A 52 4.68 6.41 8.45
N MET A 53 3.96 7.42 8.94
CA MET A 53 2.94 7.27 9.99
C MET A 53 1.51 7.09 9.43
N THR A 54 1.33 7.12 8.12
CA THR A 54 0.01 6.93 7.50
C THR A 54 -0.33 5.46 7.33
N ASP A 55 -1.62 5.16 7.05
CA ASP A 55 -2.11 3.79 6.97
C ASP A 55 -1.70 3.09 5.68
N PHE A 56 -1.58 3.85 4.58
CA PHE A 56 -1.20 3.35 3.26
C PHE A 56 -0.21 4.29 2.60
N ILE A 57 0.78 3.70 1.94
CA ILE A 57 1.82 4.43 1.22
C ILE A 57 1.90 3.92 -0.21
N PHE A 58 1.64 4.79 -1.15
CA PHE A 58 1.74 4.54 -2.58
C PHE A 58 2.88 5.36 -3.17
N MET A 59 3.62 4.79 -4.09
CA MET A 59 4.78 5.43 -4.70
C MET A 59 4.71 5.39 -6.22
N VAL A 60 5.38 6.35 -6.87
CA VAL A 60 5.57 6.36 -8.33
C VAL A 60 7.00 5.93 -8.64
N LYS A 61 7.15 4.94 -9.52
CA LYS A 61 8.46 4.39 -9.92
C LYS A 61 9.33 5.47 -10.56
N ASP A 62 10.62 5.32 -10.42
CA ASP A 62 11.68 6.13 -11.07
C ASP A 62 11.64 7.64 -10.78
N SER A 63 10.66 8.13 -10.01
CA SER A 63 10.51 9.55 -9.68
C SER A 63 10.35 9.80 -8.18
N SER A 64 9.87 8.84 -7.42
CA SER A 64 9.63 9.00 -5.99
C SER A 64 10.64 8.21 -5.15
N TYR A 65 11.08 8.83 -4.08
CA TYR A 65 12.06 8.26 -3.16
C TYR A 65 11.66 8.55 -1.73
N MET A 66 11.83 7.58 -0.84
CA MET A 66 11.63 7.74 0.61
C MET A 66 12.89 7.27 1.34
N PHE A 67 13.58 8.17 2.03
CA PHE A 67 14.70 7.84 2.89
C PHE A 67 14.94 8.94 3.95
N VAL A 68 15.47 8.55 5.10
CA VAL A 68 15.81 9.52 6.16
C VAL A 68 17.01 10.36 5.74
N THR A 69 18.02 9.73 5.15
CA THR A 69 19.22 10.38 4.63
C THR A 69 19.48 9.93 3.20
N GLY A 70 19.85 10.88 2.34
CA GLY A 70 20.12 10.60 0.92
C GLY A 70 21.45 9.86 0.66
N PRO A 71 21.69 9.42 -0.59
CA PRO A 71 22.88 8.65 -0.99
C PRO A 71 24.22 9.32 -0.62
N GLU A 72 24.32 10.63 -0.73
CA GLU A 72 25.54 11.38 -0.41
C GLU A 72 25.90 11.28 1.08
N VAL A 73 24.91 11.32 1.96
CA VAL A 73 25.15 11.15 3.40
C VAL A 73 25.56 9.71 3.70
N VAL A 74 24.90 8.71 3.09
CA VAL A 74 25.29 7.32 3.21
C VAL A 74 26.75 7.13 2.78
N LYS A 75 27.12 7.64 1.62
CA LYS A 75 28.49 7.58 1.10
C LYS A 75 29.51 8.21 2.07
N THR A 76 29.14 9.35 2.66
CA THR A 76 30.05 10.07 3.58
C THR A 76 30.25 9.31 4.89
N VAL A 77 29.18 8.70 5.42
CA VAL A 77 29.18 8.07 6.75
C VAL A 77 29.60 6.60 6.71
N THR A 78 29.07 5.83 5.76
CA THR A 78 29.30 4.38 5.67
C THR A 78 30.31 4.00 4.60
N HIS A 79 30.71 4.95 3.72
CA HIS A 79 31.55 4.72 2.54
C HIS A 79 30.95 3.75 1.52
N GLU A 80 29.63 3.58 1.55
CA GLU A 80 28.88 2.77 0.58
C GLU A 80 28.36 3.65 -0.56
N GLU A 81 28.50 3.19 -1.78
CA GLU A 81 27.92 3.84 -2.95
C GLU A 81 26.59 3.18 -3.28
N VAL A 82 25.51 3.95 -3.12
CA VAL A 82 24.15 3.51 -3.40
C VAL A 82 23.45 4.56 -4.26
N THR A 83 22.59 4.11 -5.15
CA THR A 83 21.70 5.01 -5.91
C THR A 83 20.48 5.39 -5.07
N ALA A 84 19.79 6.46 -5.44
CA ALA A 84 18.54 6.86 -4.79
C ALA A 84 17.45 5.76 -4.90
N GLU A 85 17.41 5.07 -6.05
CA GLU A 85 16.46 3.97 -6.28
C GLU A 85 16.77 2.76 -5.40
N GLU A 86 18.03 2.38 -5.25
CA GLU A 86 18.44 1.27 -4.37
C GLU A 86 18.21 1.59 -2.90
N LEU A 87 18.42 2.84 -2.50
CA LEU A 87 18.29 3.28 -1.12
C LEU A 87 16.83 3.41 -0.68
N GLY A 88 16.00 4.02 -1.51
CA GLY A 88 14.63 4.34 -1.11
C GLY A 88 13.66 4.54 -2.28
N GLY A 89 13.91 3.93 -3.42
CA GLY A 89 12.99 3.96 -4.56
C GLY A 89 11.73 3.12 -4.34
N ALA A 90 10.74 3.31 -5.20
CA ALA A 90 9.46 2.63 -5.12
C ALA A 90 9.60 1.11 -5.11
N THR A 91 10.46 0.55 -5.97
CA THR A 91 10.72 -0.89 -6.05
C THR A 91 11.36 -1.43 -4.77
N THR A 92 12.26 -0.67 -4.16
CA THR A 92 12.90 -1.05 -2.89
C THR A 92 11.87 -1.12 -1.76
N HIS A 93 10.99 -0.13 -1.68
CA HIS A 93 9.98 -0.07 -0.63
C HIS A 93 8.81 -1.03 -0.82
N THR A 94 8.46 -1.39 -2.05
CA THR A 94 7.39 -2.38 -2.29
C THR A 94 7.86 -3.83 -2.23
N ALA A 95 9.14 -4.11 -2.57
CA ALA A 95 9.61 -5.49 -2.68
C ALA A 95 10.53 -5.95 -1.54
N LYS A 96 11.32 -5.03 -0.95
CA LYS A 96 12.33 -5.38 0.05
C LYS A 96 11.91 -4.96 1.46
N SER A 97 11.54 -3.69 1.67
CA SER A 97 11.20 -3.19 3.01
C SER A 97 9.74 -3.39 3.38
N GLY A 98 8.83 -3.46 2.41
CA GLY A 98 7.39 -3.54 2.65
C GLY A 98 6.78 -2.25 3.22
N VAL A 99 7.49 -1.14 3.17
CA VAL A 99 7.02 0.16 3.67
C VAL A 99 5.97 0.76 2.73
N ALA A 100 6.16 0.64 1.42
CA ALA A 100 5.16 1.05 0.44
C ALA A 100 4.26 -0.12 0.05
N ASP A 101 2.97 0.15 -0.02
CA ASP A 101 1.95 -0.85 -0.35
C ASP A 101 1.84 -1.11 -1.85
N LEU A 102 2.01 -0.06 -2.66
CA LEU A 102 1.90 -0.13 -4.12
C LEU A 102 2.88 0.83 -4.81
N ALA A 103 3.33 0.43 -5.99
CA ALA A 103 4.10 1.26 -6.89
C ALA A 103 3.42 1.33 -8.27
N PHE A 104 3.41 2.52 -8.87
CA PHE A 104 2.77 2.80 -10.15
C PHE A 104 3.78 3.36 -11.15
N GLU A 105 3.50 3.17 -12.44
CA GLU A 105 4.41 3.59 -13.50
C GLU A 105 4.46 5.12 -13.70
N ASN A 106 3.36 5.82 -13.32
CA ASN A 106 3.27 7.26 -13.48
C ASN A 106 2.21 7.87 -12.55
N ASP A 107 2.25 9.20 -12.43
CA ASP A 107 1.38 9.99 -11.56
C ASP A 107 -0.12 9.81 -11.88
N VAL A 108 -0.46 9.71 -13.16
CA VAL A 108 -1.87 9.58 -13.59
C VAL A 108 -2.43 8.24 -13.14
N GLU A 109 -1.70 7.17 -13.36
CA GLU A 109 -2.07 5.83 -12.88
C GLU A 109 -2.19 5.81 -11.36
N ALA A 110 -1.22 6.37 -10.66
CA ALA A 110 -1.21 6.46 -9.22
C ALA A 110 -2.47 7.15 -8.66
N ILE A 111 -2.88 8.29 -9.26
CA ILE A 111 -4.09 9.01 -8.85
C ILE A 111 -5.35 8.20 -9.17
N LEU A 112 -5.42 7.55 -10.33
CA LEU A 112 -6.57 6.73 -10.71
C LEU A 112 -6.72 5.53 -9.76
N MET A 113 -5.62 4.88 -9.43
CA MET A 113 -5.62 3.73 -8.52
C MET A 113 -5.89 4.15 -7.07
N LEU A 114 -5.40 5.31 -6.64
CA LEU A 114 -5.77 5.90 -5.36
C LEU A 114 -7.29 6.13 -5.26
N ARG A 115 -7.90 6.71 -6.30
CA ARG A 115 -9.35 6.89 -6.36
C ARG A 115 -10.12 5.58 -6.34
N ARG A 116 -9.62 4.55 -7.05
CA ARG A 116 -10.20 3.21 -7.01
C ARG A 116 -10.10 2.62 -5.59
N PHE A 117 -8.95 2.72 -4.96
CA PHE A 117 -8.72 2.24 -3.60
C PHE A 117 -9.64 2.92 -2.58
N PHE A 118 -9.84 4.23 -2.71
CA PHE A 118 -10.68 5.01 -1.80
C PHE A 118 -12.14 4.56 -1.76
N ASN A 119 -12.62 3.86 -2.79
CA ASN A 119 -13.97 3.28 -2.79
C ASN A 119 -14.13 2.04 -1.90
N TYR A 120 -13.04 1.47 -1.40
CA TYR A 120 -13.10 0.29 -0.52
C TYR A 120 -13.06 0.62 0.96
N ILE A 121 -12.67 1.83 1.33
CA ILE A 121 -12.44 2.23 2.72
C ILE A 121 -13.52 3.20 3.20
N PRO A 122 -13.83 3.22 4.53
CA PRO A 122 -14.77 4.18 5.10
C PRO A 122 -14.12 5.57 5.18
N LEU A 123 -14.93 6.61 5.31
CA LEU A 123 -14.44 7.99 5.50
C LEU A 123 -13.93 8.24 6.92
N ASN A 124 -14.43 7.47 7.89
CA ASN A 124 -14.03 7.56 9.29
C ASN A 124 -14.40 6.26 10.04
N ASN A 125 -13.96 6.14 11.28
CA ASN A 125 -14.15 4.95 12.10
C ASN A 125 -15.59 4.73 12.61
N LYS A 126 -16.51 5.65 12.36
CA LYS A 126 -17.93 5.54 12.73
C LYS A 126 -18.81 5.11 11.55
N GLU A 127 -18.27 5.19 10.35
CA GLU A 127 -18.98 4.83 9.12
C GLU A 127 -18.51 3.48 8.61
N LYS A 128 -19.36 2.83 7.83
CA LYS A 128 -18.98 1.64 7.07
C LYS A 128 -18.43 2.04 5.72
N PRO A 129 -17.61 1.18 5.09
CA PRO A 129 -17.20 1.38 3.70
C PRO A 129 -18.42 1.58 2.78
N PRO A 130 -18.27 2.32 1.68
CA PRO A 130 -19.35 2.50 0.71
C PRO A 130 -19.82 1.16 0.15
N VAL A 131 -21.15 0.95 0.14
CA VAL A 131 -21.75 -0.20 -0.53
C VAL A 131 -21.86 0.11 -2.02
N ARG A 132 -21.39 -0.80 -2.86
CA ARG A 132 -21.47 -0.67 -4.31
C ARG A 132 -22.34 -1.80 -4.86
N PRO A 133 -23.47 -1.49 -5.52
CA PRO A 133 -24.29 -2.53 -6.14
C PRO A 133 -23.44 -3.39 -7.09
N SER A 134 -23.55 -4.71 -6.93
CA SER A 134 -22.95 -5.69 -7.83
C SER A 134 -24.02 -6.23 -8.78
N GLY A 135 -23.60 -6.58 -9.99
CA GLY A 135 -24.41 -7.34 -10.93
C GLY A 135 -24.43 -8.84 -10.64
N ASP A 136 -23.55 -9.29 -9.76
CA ASP A 136 -23.44 -10.70 -9.40
C ASP A 136 -24.58 -11.16 -8.49
N PRO A 137 -25.29 -12.26 -8.82
CA PRO A 137 -26.26 -12.84 -7.92
C PRO A 137 -25.59 -13.41 -6.66
N ALA A 138 -26.23 -13.22 -5.49
CA ALA A 138 -25.73 -13.79 -4.23
C ALA A 138 -25.61 -15.33 -4.27
N GLU A 139 -26.42 -15.97 -5.12
CA GLU A 139 -26.45 -17.42 -5.29
C GLU A 139 -25.59 -17.91 -6.48
N ARG A 140 -24.68 -17.07 -6.97
CA ARG A 140 -23.77 -17.44 -8.07
C ARG A 140 -22.94 -18.66 -7.72
N LEU A 141 -22.97 -19.65 -8.60
CA LEU A 141 -22.15 -20.85 -8.53
C LEU A 141 -21.11 -20.83 -9.66
N ASP A 142 -19.85 -20.98 -9.29
CA ASP A 142 -18.76 -21.15 -10.27
C ASP A 142 -18.22 -22.58 -10.18
N MET A 143 -18.67 -23.43 -11.09
CA MET A 143 -18.29 -24.86 -11.15
C MET A 143 -16.79 -25.07 -11.37
N SER A 144 -16.07 -24.05 -11.84
CA SER A 144 -14.61 -24.17 -12.02
C SER A 144 -13.84 -24.20 -10.70
N LEU A 145 -14.46 -23.77 -9.60
CA LEU A 145 -13.86 -23.86 -8.27
C LEU A 145 -13.68 -25.30 -7.81
N ASP A 146 -14.51 -26.22 -8.27
CA ASP A 146 -14.42 -27.66 -7.91
C ASP A 146 -13.10 -28.30 -8.36
N THR A 147 -12.49 -27.77 -9.42
CA THR A 147 -11.24 -28.29 -10.00
C THR A 147 -10.05 -27.34 -9.85
N LEU A 148 -10.25 -26.14 -9.31
CA LEU A 148 -9.19 -25.14 -9.17
C LEU A 148 -8.11 -25.59 -8.20
N VAL A 149 -8.53 -26.14 -7.05
CA VAL A 149 -7.61 -26.68 -6.04
C VAL A 149 -7.33 -28.13 -6.38
N PRO A 150 -6.09 -28.49 -6.72
CA PRO A 150 -5.76 -29.86 -7.09
C PRO A 150 -5.83 -30.82 -5.91
N ASP A 151 -6.19 -32.08 -6.15
CA ASP A 151 -6.19 -33.12 -5.12
C ASP A 151 -4.78 -33.42 -4.58
N SER A 152 -3.76 -33.20 -5.37
CA SER A 152 -2.37 -33.42 -4.98
C SER A 152 -1.81 -32.18 -4.28
N PRO A 153 -1.32 -32.32 -3.02
CA PRO A 153 -0.75 -31.21 -2.26
C PRO A 153 0.54 -30.63 -2.86
N ASN A 154 1.15 -31.37 -3.80
CA ASN A 154 2.38 -30.95 -4.47
C ASN A 154 2.13 -30.16 -5.75
N LYS A 155 0.87 -30.01 -6.18
CA LYS A 155 0.52 -29.26 -7.38
C LYS A 155 0.12 -27.84 -6.98
N PRO A 156 0.86 -26.82 -7.44
CA PRO A 156 0.52 -25.42 -7.13
C PRO A 156 -0.76 -24.99 -7.87
N TYR A 157 -1.47 -24.05 -7.29
CA TYR A 157 -2.60 -23.34 -7.90
C TYR A 157 -2.49 -21.84 -7.61
N ASP A 158 -3.18 -21.03 -8.41
CA ASP A 158 -3.17 -19.57 -8.25
C ASP A 158 -4.30 -19.14 -7.29
N MET A 159 -3.91 -18.64 -6.11
CA MET A 159 -4.86 -18.13 -5.13
C MET A 159 -5.62 -16.90 -5.65
N LYS A 160 -5.03 -16.09 -6.53
CA LYS A 160 -5.70 -14.92 -7.10
C LYS A 160 -6.86 -15.33 -8.00
N GLU A 161 -6.72 -16.42 -8.74
CA GLU A 161 -7.82 -16.98 -9.53
C GLU A 161 -9.02 -17.36 -8.65
N LEU A 162 -8.76 -17.97 -7.49
CA LEU A 162 -9.81 -18.29 -6.52
C LEU A 162 -10.48 -17.02 -6.00
N ILE A 163 -9.68 -16.04 -5.57
CA ILE A 163 -10.20 -14.79 -5.02
C ILE A 163 -11.10 -14.07 -6.04
N VAL A 164 -10.63 -13.91 -7.28
CA VAL A 164 -11.37 -13.23 -8.37
C VAL A 164 -12.70 -13.94 -8.68
N LYS A 165 -12.76 -15.26 -8.54
CA LYS A 165 -14.00 -16.02 -8.74
C LYS A 165 -14.99 -15.90 -7.59
N VAL A 166 -14.53 -15.54 -6.40
CA VAL A 166 -15.36 -15.42 -5.20
C VAL A 166 -15.90 -14.01 -5.00
N VAL A 167 -15.06 -12.98 -5.29
CA VAL A 167 -15.48 -11.58 -5.10
C VAL A 167 -16.45 -11.13 -6.19
N ASP A 168 -17.28 -10.14 -5.87
CA ASP A 168 -18.23 -9.53 -6.80
C ASP A 168 -17.53 -8.98 -8.03
N ASP A 169 -18.10 -9.23 -9.20
CA ASP A 169 -17.63 -8.74 -10.51
C ASP A 169 -16.14 -9.07 -10.79
N GLY A 170 -15.52 -9.95 -10.00
CA GLY A 170 -14.08 -10.21 -10.03
C GLY A 170 -13.21 -9.01 -9.61
N ASP A 171 -13.80 -8.01 -8.96
CA ASP A 171 -13.14 -6.75 -8.59
C ASP A 171 -12.33 -6.92 -7.30
N PHE A 172 -11.06 -7.30 -7.47
CA PHE A 172 -10.09 -7.42 -6.38
C PHE A 172 -9.02 -6.35 -6.48
N PHE A 173 -8.78 -5.63 -5.39
CA PHE A 173 -7.72 -4.64 -5.26
C PHE A 173 -6.62 -5.20 -4.37
N GLU A 174 -5.57 -5.72 -4.99
CA GLU A 174 -4.44 -6.31 -4.28
C GLU A 174 -3.56 -5.23 -3.63
N ILE A 175 -3.11 -5.48 -2.42
CA ILE A 175 -2.16 -4.67 -1.66
C ILE A 175 -0.87 -5.46 -1.49
N GLN A 176 0.27 -4.79 -1.57
CA GLN A 176 1.61 -5.38 -1.41
C GLN A 176 1.87 -6.60 -2.32
N PRO A 177 1.57 -6.54 -3.63
CA PRO A 177 1.73 -7.67 -4.53
C PRO A 177 3.19 -8.13 -4.67
N ASP A 178 4.13 -7.26 -4.37
CA ASP A 178 5.57 -7.52 -4.52
C ASP A 178 6.26 -7.91 -3.21
N TYR A 179 5.61 -7.68 -2.07
CA TYR A 179 6.14 -8.03 -0.75
C TYR A 179 5.51 -9.33 -0.25
N ALA A 180 6.35 -10.20 0.34
CA ALA A 180 5.89 -11.46 0.93
C ALA A 180 4.91 -12.24 0.04
N LYS A 181 5.28 -12.48 -1.21
CA LYS A 181 4.44 -13.06 -2.30
C LYS A 181 3.80 -14.42 -1.99
N ASN A 182 4.12 -15.02 -0.85
CA ASN A 182 3.48 -16.23 -0.34
C ASN A 182 2.09 -15.96 0.28
N ILE A 183 1.69 -14.71 0.43
CA ILE A 183 0.39 -14.29 0.95
C ILE A 183 -0.21 -13.26 0.00
N VAL A 184 -1.48 -13.43 -0.36
CA VAL A 184 -2.26 -12.46 -1.13
C VAL A 184 -3.10 -11.64 -0.17
N VAL A 185 -2.97 -10.32 -0.22
CA VAL A 185 -3.69 -9.36 0.62
C VAL A 185 -4.39 -8.35 -0.26
N GLY A 186 -5.60 -7.95 0.09
CA GLY A 186 -6.32 -6.97 -0.70
C GLY A 186 -7.74 -6.73 -0.25
N PHE A 187 -8.45 -5.96 -1.04
CA PHE A 187 -9.84 -5.59 -0.85
C PHE A 187 -10.69 -6.14 -1.99
N GLY A 188 -11.82 -6.71 -1.65
CA GLY A 188 -12.85 -7.13 -2.59
C GLY A 188 -14.23 -6.74 -2.07
N ARG A 189 -15.28 -7.18 -2.76
CA ARG A 189 -16.66 -7.02 -2.29
C ARG A 189 -17.39 -8.34 -2.32
N LEU A 190 -18.33 -8.48 -1.39
CA LEU A 190 -19.30 -9.55 -1.37
C LEU A 190 -20.67 -8.91 -1.12
N GLU A 191 -21.62 -9.13 -2.01
CA GLU A 191 -22.94 -8.47 -1.99
C GLU A 191 -22.84 -6.94 -1.92
N GLY A 192 -21.88 -6.38 -2.64
CA GLY A 192 -21.57 -4.95 -2.67
C GLY A 192 -20.85 -4.39 -1.43
N GLN A 193 -20.66 -5.18 -0.40
CA GLN A 193 -19.99 -4.76 0.83
C GLN A 193 -18.49 -5.04 0.74
N THR A 194 -17.69 -4.04 1.10
CA THR A 194 -16.24 -4.23 1.15
C THR A 194 -15.87 -5.24 2.23
N VAL A 195 -15.05 -6.19 1.82
CA VAL A 195 -14.39 -7.14 2.71
C VAL A 195 -12.89 -6.90 2.63
N ASP A 196 -12.27 -6.77 3.79
CA ASP A 196 -10.84 -6.72 3.92
C ASP A 196 -10.37 -7.85 4.84
N ARG A 197 -9.09 -8.11 4.79
CA ARG A 197 -8.47 -9.16 5.58
C ARG A 197 -8.43 -8.85 7.08
N LYS A 198 -8.45 -7.58 7.48
CA LYS A 198 -8.40 -7.19 8.89
C LYS A 198 -9.74 -7.37 9.57
N SER A 199 -10.83 -7.17 8.86
CA SER A 199 -12.19 -7.29 9.40
C SER A 199 -12.63 -8.75 9.50
N THR A 200 -12.15 -9.63 8.64
CA THR A 200 -12.36 -11.07 8.73
C THR A 200 -11.26 -11.68 9.61
N ARG A 201 -11.49 -11.78 10.89
CA ARG A 201 -10.76 -12.70 11.77
C ARG A 201 -11.03 -14.18 11.42
N LEU A 202 -11.17 -14.48 10.17
CA LEU A 202 -11.14 -15.84 9.69
C LEU A 202 -9.67 -16.24 9.66
N ASN A 203 -9.31 -17.12 10.57
CA ASN A 203 -7.97 -17.71 10.69
C ASN A 203 -7.51 -18.47 9.43
N SER A 204 -8.33 -18.50 8.41
CA SER A 204 -8.04 -19.09 7.09
C SER A 204 -7.20 -18.19 6.17
N SER A 205 -6.91 -16.98 6.60
CA SER A 205 -6.25 -15.97 5.76
C SER A 205 -4.75 -16.20 5.53
N HIS A 206 -4.18 -17.22 6.08
CA HIS A 206 -2.78 -17.60 5.90
C HIS A 206 -2.67 -18.93 5.16
N ILE A 207 -3.27 -19.01 3.97
CA ILE A 207 -2.93 -20.09 3.06
C ILE A 207 -1.66 -19.65 2.33
N PRO A 208 -0.49 -20.20 2.65
CA PRO A 208 0.71 -19.86 1.92
C PRO A 208 0.54 -20.37 0.48
N LEU A 209 0.80 -19.50 -0.48
CA LEU A 209 0.99 -19.95 -1.85
C LEU A 209 2.26 -20.79 -1.86
N SER A 210 2.14 -22.09 -2.03
CA SER A 210 3.30 -22.93 -2.30
C SER A 210 3.87 -22.53 -3.65
N ARG A 211 5.13 -22.16 -3.68
CA ARG A 211 5.89 -21.95 -4.91
C ARG A 211 6.30 -23.28 -5.48
#